data_0e64b2398dc3af0abbd4235fae45cdf4
#
_entry.id   0e64b2398dc3af0abbd4235fae45cdf4
#
_cell.length_a   1.000
_cell.length_b   1.000
_cell.length_c   1.000
_cell.angle_alpha   90.00
_cell.angle_beta   90.00
_cell.angle_gamma   90.00
#
_symmetry.space_group_name_H-M   'P 1'
#
loop_
_entity.id
_entity.type
_entity.pdbx_description
1 polymer ?
#
loop_
_entity_poly.entity_id
_entity_poly.type
_entity_poly.pdbx_seq_one_letter_code
_entity_poly.pdbx_strand_id
1 'polypeptide(L)'
;METWDAIRARRNVRQYTDQPIARSDLERILDAGRRAPSASNWQPWNFVVVTDRPQLVELAKVWQGARHVARSAATVAFVVRQPEDTRRQELLMYDLGQATANIMLAATDLGIGSGHAAVSDQEQAQRVLEFPDGYFCAYLIGLGYPADRRLRPLVRPDRRPFDEVVHWDRW
;
A
#
# COMPACT_ATOMS: atom_id res chain seq x y z
N MET A 1 16.15 4.52 9.43
CA MET A 1 15.37 5.49 10.27
C MET A 1 14.89 4.76 11.50
N GLU A 2 14.77 5.43 12.66
CA GLU A 2 14.14 4.80 13.82
C GLU A 2 12.65 4.55 13.56
N THR A 3 12.09 3.48 14.11
CA THR A 3 10.68 3.08 13.86
C THR A 3 9.69 4.23 14.11
N TRP A 4 9.87 4.95 15.22
CA TRP A 4 9.02 6.07 15.57
C TRP A 4 9.10 7.22 14.55
N ASP A 5 10.30 7.48 14.03
CA ASP A 5 10.49 8.50 12.98
C ASP A 5 9.87 8.07 11.65
N ALA A 6 9.92 6.79 11.28
CA ALA A 6 9.25 6.27 10.11
C ALA A 6 7.72 6.44 10.22
N ILE A 7 7.14 6.15 11.38
CA ILE A 7 5.70 6.37 11.65
C ILE A 7 5.34 7.85 11.50
N ARG A 8 6.15 8.77 12.03
CA ARG A 8 5.92 10.22 11.98
C ARG A 8 6.18 10.81 10.59
N ALA A 9 7.08 10.23 9.80
CA ALA A 9 7.45 10.70 8.47
C ALA A 9 6.51 10.20 7.37
N ARG A 10 5.86 9.04 7.58
CA ARG A 10 4.98 8.43 6.60
C ARG A 10 3.79 9.37 6.28
N ARG A 11 3.62 9.62 5.00
CA ARG A 11 2.47 10.34 4.43
C ARG A 11 2.09 9.74 3.08
N ASN A 12 0.89 10.02 2.61
CA ASN A 12 0.55 9.69 1.24
C ASN A 12 1.32 10.57 0.26
N VAL A 13 2.00 9.95 -0.69
CA VAL A 13 2.71 10.60 -1.80
C VAL A 13 2.04 10.16 -3.10
N ARG A 14 1.68 11.12 -3.94
CA ARG A 14 1.03 10.91 -5.24
C ARG A 14 1.72 11.65 -6.38
N GLN A 15 2.82 12.33 -6.10
CA GLN A 15 3.69 12.98 -7.07
C GLN A 15 5.10 12.42 -6.89
N TYR A 16 5.62 11.80 -7.92
CA TYR A 16 6.88 11.07 -7.91
C TYR A 16 7.86 11.68 -8.90
N THR A 17 9.15 11.55 -8.60
CA THR A 17 10.21 11.76 -9.57
C THR A 17 10.26 10.60 -10.56
N ASP A 18 11.01 10.73 -11.64
CA ASP A 18 11.22 9.64 -12.61
C ASP A 18 12.33 8.66 -12.17
N GLN A 19 12.88 8.83 -10.96
CA GLN A 19 13.92 7.95 -10.41
C GLN A 19 13.36 6.52 -10.20
N PRO A 20 13.99 5.50 -10.78
CA PRO A 20 13.59 4.12 -10.55
C PRO A 20 13.93 3.67 -9.12
N ILE A 21 13.13 2.75 -8.58
CA ILE A 21 13.42 2.08 -7.31
C ILE A 21 14.29 0.85 -7.60
N ALA A 22 15.38 0.69 -6.84
CA ALA A 22 16.22 -0.48 -6.94
C ALA A 22 15.43 -1.77 -6.59
N ARG A 23 15.73 -2.87 -7.30
CA ARG A 23 15.06 -4.15 -7.06
C ARG A 23 15.21 -4.62 -5.60
N SER A 24 16.39 -4.45 -5.01
CA SER A 24 16.65 -4.78 -3.62
C SER A 24 15.78 -4.00 -2.63
N ASP A 25 15.48 -2.72 -2.93
CA ASP A 25 14.60 -1.90 -2.10
C ASP A 25 13.14 -2.36 -2.21
N LEU A 26 12.69 -2.70 -3.42
CA LEU A 26 11.36 -3.30 -3.61
C LEU A 26 11.24 -4.62 -2.87
N GLU A 27 12.23 -5.50 -2.94
CA GLU A 27 12.25 -6.77 -2.21
C GLU A 27 12.20 -6.56 -0.70
N ARG A 28 12.93 -5.60 -0.15
CA ARG A 28 12.87 -5.24 1.27
C ARG A 28 11.48 -4.72 1.68
N ILE A 29 10.86 -3.88 0.86
CA ILE A 29 9.50 -3.36 1.08
C ILE A 29 8.48 -4.50 1.08
N LEU A 30 8.57 -5.41 0.11
CA LEU A 30 7.67 -6.56 -0.01
C LEU A 30 7.87 -7.57 1.12
N ASP A 31 9.11 -7.79 1.55
CA ASP A 31 9.41 -8.66 2.69
C ASP A 31 8.80 -8.11 3.98
N ALA A 32 8.79 -6.79 4.19
CA ALA A 32 8.09 -6.17 5.31
C ALA A 32 6.57 -6.43 5.25
N GLY A 33 5.97 -6.34 4.06
CA GLY A 33 4.55 -6.65 3.85
C GLY A 33 4.21 -8.10 4.17
N ARG A 34 4.97 -9.05 3.65
CA ARG A 34 4.71 -10.48 3.87
C ARG A 34 4.98 -10.94 5.31
N ARG A 35 5.68 -10.14 6.13
CA ARG A 35 5.90 -10.38 7.57
C ARG A 35 4.81 -9.78 8.46
N ALA A 36 3.78 -9.20 7.88
CA ALA A 36 2.65 -8.71 8.65
C ALA A 36 1.97 -9.88 9.39
N PRO A 37 1.44 -9.65 10.59
CA PRO A 37 0.62 -10.65 11.24
C PRO A 37 -0.69 -10.86 10.46
N SER A 38 -1.27 -12.05 10.60
CA SER A 38 -2.57 -12.37 10.03
C SER A 38 -3.33 -13.36 10.91
N ALA A 39 -4.65 -13.35 10.83
CA ALA A 39 -5.50 -14.24 11.59
C ALA A 39 -5.10 -15.69 11.35
N SER A 40 -4.79 -16.43 12.44
CA SER A 40 -4.30 -17.81 12.38
C SER A 40 -3.13 -18.03 11.39
N ASN A 41 -2.36 -17.00 11.11
CA ASN A 41 -1.23 -17.01 10.16
C ASN A 41 -1.62 -17.46 8.73
N TRP A 42 -2.82 -17.14 8.27
CA TRP A 42 -3.32 -17.57 6.97
C TRP A 42 -2.73 -16.83 5.76
N GLN A 43 -2.09 -15.65 5.98
CA GLN A 43 -1.29 -14.92 5.00
C GLN A 43 -2.00 -14.75 3.65
N PRO A 44 -3.13 -14.01 3.59
CA PRO A 44 -4.05 -14.01 2.45
C PRO A 44 -3.54 -13.29 1.21
N TRP A 45 -2.45 -12.56 1.31
CA TRP A 45 -1.94 -11.67 0.29
C TRP A 45 -1.13 -12.38 -0.80
N ASN A 46 -1.35 -11.96 -2.05
CA ASN A 46 -0.39 -12.08 -3.13
C ASN A 46 -0.04 -10.67 -3.59
N PHE A 47 1.24 -10.36 -3.72
CA PHE A 47 1.71 -9.07 -4.18
C PHE A 47 2.13 -9.17 -5.65
N VAL A 48 1.37 -8.52 -6.54
CA VAL A 48 1.78 -8.34 -7.93
C VAL A 48 2.48 -6.99 -8.05
N VAL A 49 3.73 -6.98 -8.48
CA VAL A 49 4.55 -5.77 -8.58
C VAL A 49 4.68 -5.36 -10.03
N VAL A 50 4.17 -4.19 -10.35
CA VAL A 50 4.21 -3.62 -11.69
C VAL A 50 5.23 -2.48 -11.72
N THR A 51 6.20 -2.58 -12.64
CA THR A 51 7.23 -1.55 -12.92
C THR A 51 7.21 -1.12 -14.39
N ASP A 52 6.55 -1.88 -15.26
CA ASP A 52 6.41 -1.56 -16.66
C ASP A 52 5.50 -0.33 -16.86
N ARG A 53 5.99 0.69 -17.55
CA ARG A 53 5.29 1.97 -17.70
C ARG A 53 3.95 1.84 -18.43
N PRO A 54 3.84 1.18 -19.58
CA PRO A 54 2.57 0.91 -20.24
C PRO A 54 1.56 0.21 -19.30
N GLN A 55 1.98 -0.80 -18.56
CA GLN A 55 1.14 -1.54 -17.63
C GLN A 55 0.67 -0.66 -16.45
N LEU A 56 1.54 0.22 -15.91
CA LEU A 56 1.17 1.20 -14.88
C LEU A 56 0.12 2.19 -15.38
N VAL A 57 0.20 2.63 -16.63
CA VAL A 57 -0.78 3.53 -17.25
C VAL A 57 -2.15 2.84 -17.38
N GLU A 58 -2.18 1.59 -17.79
CA GLU A 58 -3.43 0.82 -17.87
C GLU A 58 -4.00 0.53 -16.46
N LEU A 59 -3.14 0.19 -15.50
CA LEU A 59 -3.55 -0.06 -14.13
C LEU A 59 -4.11 1.19 -13.43
N ALA A 60 -3.65 2.38 -13.80
CA ALA A 60 -4.17 3.63 -13.25
C ALA A 60 -5.64 3.92 -13.62
N LYS A 61 -6.19 3.22 -14.64
CA LYS A 61 -7.58 3.40 -15.10
C LYS A 61 -8.61 2.69 -14.21
N VAL A 62 -8.18 1.79 -13.32
CA VAL A 62 -9.08 1.01 -12.44
C VAL A 62 -9.93 1.86 -11.49
N TRP A 63 -9.54 3.11 -11.27
CA TRP A 63 -10.28 4.07 -10.46
C TRP A 63 -9.78 5.49 -10.69
N GLN A 64 -10.69 6.47 -10.65
CA GLN A 64 -10.32 7.88 -10.84
C GLN A 64 -9.29 8.40 -9.83
N GLY A 65 -9.25 7.87 -8.60
CA GLY A 65 -8.25 8.21 -7.57
C GLY A 65 -6.91 7.47 -7.73
N ALA A 66 -6.79 6.53 -8.68
CA ALA A 66 -5.57 5.78 -8.95
C ALA A 66 -4.62 6.47 -9.96
N ARG A 67 -4.93 7.69 -10.44
CA ARG A 67 -4.15 8.38 -11.47
C ARG A 67 -2.65 8.48 -11.18
N HIS A 68 -2.27 8.57 -9.90
CA HIS A 68 -0.86 8.64 -9.49
C HIS A 68 -0.09 7.35 -9.79
N VAL A 69 -0.76 6.20 -9.94
CA VAL A 69 -0.17 4.91 -10.31
C VAL A 69 0.55 5.00 -11.65
N ALA A 70 -0.02 5.70 -12.63
CA ALA A 70 0.59 5.88 -13.95
C ALA A 70 2.00 6.51 -13.90
N ARG A 71 2.31 7.26 -12.85
CA ARG A 71 3.60 7.94 -12.68
C ARG A 71 4.45 7.38 -11.54
N SER A 72 4.01 6.31 -10.88
CA SER A 72 4.81 5.65 -9.85
C SER A 72 6.04 4.97 -10.48
N ALA A 73 7.10 4.78 -9.70
CA ALA A 73 8.25 4.00 -10.12
C ALA A 73 7.94 2.49 -10.06
N ALA A 74 7.05 2.11 -9.13
CA ALA A 74 6.50 0.77 -9.03
C ALA A 74 5.12 0.85 -8.38
N THR A 75 4.26 -0.14 -8.64
CA THR A 75 2.99 -0.30 -7.91
C THR A 75 2.86 -1.73 -7.42
N VAL A 76 2.51 -1.88 -6.15
CA VAL A 76 2.16 -3.17 -5.53
C VAL A 76 0.65 -3.31 -5.57
N ALA A 77 0.16 -4.32 -6.28
CA ALA A 77 -1.24 -4.71 -6.28
C ALA A 77 -1.46 -5.85 -5.28
N PHE A 78 -2.44 -5.71 -4.41
CA PHE A 78 -2.86 -6.73 -3.45
C PHE A 78 -3.92 -7.61 -4.10
N VAL A 79 -3.50 -8.74 -4.64
CA VAL A 79 -4.39 -9.73 -5.27
C VAL A 79 -4.69 -10.82 -4.25
N VAL A 80 -5.95 -11.03 -3.96
CA VAL A 80 -6.40 -11.94 -2.90
C VAL A 80 -7.57 -12.77 -3.37
N ARG A 81 -7.73 -13.94 -2.76
CA ARG A 81 -8.86 -14.81 -3.05
C ARG A 81 -10.17 -14.16 -2.58
N GLN A 82 -11.23 -14.32 -3.37
CA GLN A 82 -12.56 -13.86 -2.99
C GLN A 82 -12.98 -14.51 -1.68
N PRO A 83 -13.36 -13.74 -0.64
CA PRO A 83 -13.79 -14.32 0.65
C PRO A 83 -15.13 -15.05 0.50
N GLU A 84 -15.30 -16.11 1.28
CA GLU A 84 -16.49 -16.97 1.25
C GLU A 84 -17.69 -16.32 1.95
N ASP A 85 -17.42 -15.46 2.94
CA ASP A 85 -18.44 -14.80 3.75
C ASP A 85 -17.96 -13.45 4.30
N THR A 86 -18.86 -12.70 4.92
CA THR A 86 -18.59 -11.37 5.50
C THR A 86 -17.52 -11.41 6.58
N ARG A 87 -17.49 -12.43 7.45
CA ARG A 87 -16.50 -12.55 8.52
C ARG A 87 -15.10 -12.75 7.95
N ARG A 88 -14.97 -13.58 6.91
CA ARG A 88 -13.70 -13.77 6.19
C ARG A 88 -13.26 -12.48 5.51
N GLN A 89 -14.21 -11.72 4.96
CA GLN A 89 -13.90 -10.41 4.36
C GLN A 89 -13.40 -9.40 5.39
N GLU A 90 -13.99 -9.32 6.57
CA GLU A 90 -13.55 -8.43 7.64
C GLU A 90 -12.14 -8.77 8.11
N LEU A 91 -11.86 -10.06 8.36
CA LEU A 91 -10.51 -10.53 8.72
C LEU A 91 -9.50 -10.24 7.60
N LEU A 92 -9.86 -10.50 6.35
CA LEU A 92 -9.04 -10.21 5.19
C LEU A 92 -8.65 -8.73 5.16
N MET A 93 -9.62 -7.82 5.26
CA MET A 93 -9.34 -6.37 5.19
C MET A 93 -8.49 -5.89 6.37
N TYR A 94 -8.69 -6.44 7.57
CA TYR A 94 -7.85 -6.15 8.73
C TYR A 94 -6.38 -6.59 8.50
N ASP A 95 -6.17 -7.81 8.02
CA ASP A 95 -4.84 -8.36 7.75
C ASP A 95 -4.12 -7.61 6.62
N LEU A 96 -4.85 -7.26 5.54
CA LEU A 96 -4.31 -6.44 4.46
C LEU A 96 -3.91 -5.03 4.94
N GLY A 97 -4.66 -4.46 5.89
CA GLY A 97 -4.31 -3.19 6.52
C GLY A 97 -2.96 -3.23 7.24
N GLN A 98 -2.66 -4.34 7.94
CA GLN A 98 -1.38 -4.56 8.62
C GLN A 98 -0.23 -4.70 7.61
N ALA A 99 -0.43 -5.50 6.55
CA ALA A 99 0.57 -5.64 5.47
C ALA A 99 0.83 -4.30 4.75
N THR A 100 -0.23 -3.51 4.51
CA THR A 100 -0.13 -2.17 3.96
C THR A 100 0.72 -1.25 4.83
N ALA A 101 0.46 -1.23 6.14
CA ALA A 101 1.21 -0.40 7.08
C ALA A 101 2.70 -0.75 7.06
N ASN A 102 3.04 -2.04 7.08
CA ASN A 102 4.43 -2.50 7.01
C ASN A 102 5.12 -2.08 5.70
N ILE A 103 4.47 -2.27 4.55
CA ILE A 103 4.98 -1.82 3.23
C ILE A 103 5.24 -0.32 3.24
N MET A 104 4.29 0.48 3.73
CA MET A 104 4.40 1.94 3.73
C MET A 104 5.48 2.44 4.68
N LEU A 105 5.68 1.79 5.83
CA LEU A 105 6.74 2.13 6.78
C LEU A 105 8.12 1.76 6.24
N ALA A 106 8.27 0.55 5.67
CA ALA A 106 9.53 0.12 5.04
C ALA A 106 9.92 1.02 3.87
N ALA A 107 8.95 1.42 3.02
CA ALA A 107 9.17 2.39 1.96
C ALA A 107 9.65 3.73 2.53
N THR A 108 9.00 4.22 3.59
CA THR A 108 9.36 5.49 4.24
C THR A 108 10.78 5.46 4.80
N ASP A 109 11.21 4.35 5.41
CA ASP A 109 12.58 4.14 5.91
C ASP A 109 13.64 4.29 4.80
N LEU A 110 13.29 3.88 3.58
CA LEU A 110 14.13 3.98 2.39
C LEU A 110 13.99 5.34 1.65
N GLY A 111 13.21 6.28 2.19
CA GLY A 111 12.93 7.56 1.53
C GLY A 111 11.96 7.46 0.36
N ILE A 112 11.31 6.32 0.19
CA ILE A 112 10.34 6.05 -0.89
C ILE A 112 8.95 6.41 -0.39
N GLY A 113 8.28 7.29 -1.13
CA GLY A 113 6.89 7.67 -0.90
C GLY A 113 5.92 6.59 -1.35
N SER A 114 4.80 6.48 -0.65
CA SER A 114 3.74 5.54 -0.96
C SER A 114 2.37 6.23 -1.03
N GLY A 115 1.54 5.81 -1.97
CA GLY A 115 0.16 6.26 -2.10
C GLY A 115 -0.76 5.10 -2.45
N HIS A 116 -1.74 4.81 -1.59
CA HIS A 116 -2.70 3.75 -1.90
C HIS A 116 -3.87 4.27 -2.74
N ALA A 117 -4.50 3.37 -3.50
CA ALA A 117 -5.68 3.60 -4.29
C ALA A 117 -6.63 2.40 -4.23
N ALA A 118 -7.92 2.68 -4.24
CA ALA A 118 -8.94 1.66 -4.42
C ALA A 118 -8.93 1.11 -5.86
N VAL A 119 -9.60 -0.02 -6.04
CA VAL A 119 -9.84 -0.64 -7.34
C VAL A 119 -11.35 -0.80 -7.49
N SER A 120 -11.98 -0.03 -8.34
CA SER A 120 -13.41 -0.14 -8.63
C SER A 120 -13.70 -0.96 -9.89
N ASP A 121 -12.80 -0.93 -10.87
CA ASP A 121 -12.88 -1.74 -12.08
C ASP A 121 -12.02 -3.00 -11.92
N GLN A 122 -12.64 -4.09 -11.44
CA GLN A 122 -11.99 -5.38 -11.25
C GLN A 122 -11.66 -6.08 -12.58
N GLU A 123 -12.48 -5.89 -13.60
CA GLU A 123 -12.24 -6.47 -14.92
C GLU A 123 -10.99 -5.86 -15.56
N GLN A 124 -10.84 -4.53 -15.49
CA GLN A 124 -9.61 -3.85 -15.93
C GLN A 124 -8.40 -4.33 -15.12
N ALA A 125 -8.53 -4.44 -13.81
CA ALA A 125 -7.44 -4.94 -12.95
C ALA A 125 -7.03 -6.36 -13.34
N GLN A 126 -8.00 -7.26 -13.57
CA GLN A 126 -7.74 -8.64 -13.98
C GLN A 126 -7.05 -8.70 -15.35
N ARG A 127 -7.51 -7.92 -16.34
CA ARG A 127 -6.86 -7.86 -17.66
C ARG A 127 -5.40 -7.41 -17.59
N VAL A 128 -5.12 -6.42 -16.74
CA VAL A 128 -3.77 -5.85 -16.63
C VAL A 128 -2.83 -6.73 -15.79
N LEU A 129 -3.34 -7.34 -14.73
CA LEU A 129 -2.54 -8.09 -13.75
C LEU A 129 -2.56 -9.60 -14.00
N GLU A 130 -3.46 -10.10 -14.86
CA GLU A 130 -3.61 -11.50 -15.26
C GLU A 130 -3.80 -12.47 -14.07
N PHE A 131 -4.48 -12.02 -13.01
CA PHE A 131 -4.78 -12.91 -11.90
C PHE A 131 -5.94 -13.86 -12.23
N PRO A 132 -5.96 -15.08 -11.65
CA PRO A 132 -6.93 -16.11 -11.99
C PRO A 132 -8.35 -15.77 -11.46
N ASP A 133 -9.36 -16.45 -12.00
CA ASP A 133 -10.73 -16.39 -11.51
C ASP A 133 -10.81 -16.78 -10.03
N GLY A 134 -11.76 -16.20 -9.30
CA GLY A 134 -11.90 -16.37 -7.86
C GLY A 134 -10.95 -15.51 -7.02
N TYR A 135 -10.18 -14.62 -7.67
CA TYR A 135 -9.38 -13.59 -7.03
C TYR A 135 -9.90 -12.20 -7.38
N PHE A 136 -9.49 -11.20 -6.60
CA PHE A 136 -9.73 -9.80 -6.89
C PHE A 136 -8.55 -8.94 -6.43
N CYS A 137 -8.40 -7.77 -7.03
CA CYS A 137 -7.43 -6.79 -6.59
C CYS A 137 -8.07 -5.89 -5.52
N ALA A 138 -7.65 -6.06 -4.27
CA ALA A 138 -8.23 -5.33 -3.14
C ALA A 138 -7.90 -3.83 -3.22
N TYR A 139 -6.63 -3.49 -3.49
CA TYR A 139 -6.15 -2.13 -3.71
C TYR A 139 -4.72 -2.12 -4.24
N LEU A 140 -4.24 -0.92 -4.55
CA LEU A 140 -2.93 -0.64 -5.09
C LEU A 140 -2.13 0.25 -4.15
N ILE A 141 -0.81 0.05 -4.10
CA ILE A 141 0.14 0.97 -3.47
C ILE A 141 1.15 1.42 -4.52
N GLY A 142 1.01 2.65 -5.01
CA GLY A 142 2.02 3.28 -5.86
C GLY A 142 3.22 3.71 -5.02
N LEU A 143 4.42 3.42 -5.50
CA LEU A 143 5.71 3.69 -4.86
C LEU A 143 6.58 4.57 -5.77
N GLY A 144 7.34 5.49 -5.18
CA GLY A 144 8.28 6.34 -5.90
C GLY A 144 8.93 7.38 -4.99
N TYR A 145 10.02 7.98 -5.43
CA TYR A 145 10.64 9.07 -4.69
C TYR A 145 9.78 10.33 -4.78
N PRO A 146 9.45 10.99 -3.63
CA PRO A 146 8.58 12.16 -3.62
C PRO A 146 9.16 13.32 -4.47
N ALA A 147 8.33 13.89 -5.36
CA ALA A 147 8.70 15.05 -6.18
C ALA A 147 8.50 16.38 -5.45
N ASP A 148 7.66 16.40 -4.40
CA ASP A 148 7.30 17.61 -3.66
C ASP A 148 8.31 17.91 -2.52
N ARG A 149 8.45 17.01 -1.57
CA ARG A 149 9.35 17.16 -0.41
C ARG A 149 9.79 15.81 0.12
N ARG A 150 10.98 15.77 0.69
CA ARG A 150 11.52 14.56 1.35
C ARG A 150 10.60 14.09 2.50
N LEU A 151 10.60 12.78 2.74
CA LEU A 151 9.95 12.19 3.90
C LEU A 151 10.78 12.52 5.16
N ARG A 152 10.12 13.14 6.12
CA ARG A 152 10.70 13.45 7.43
C ARG A 152 9.58 13.58 8.48
N PRO A 153 9.87 13.35 9.75
CA PRO A 153 8.88 13.47 10.82
C PRO A 153 8.13 14.80 10.77
N LEU A 154 6.81 14.74 10.83
CA LEU A 154 5.95 15.92 10.89
C LEU A 154 5.96 16.50 12.30
N VAL A 155 6.23 17.79 12.42
CA VAL A 155 6.25 18.49 13.71
C VAL A 155 4.82 18.67 14.26
N ARG A 156 3.87 18.98 13.38
CA ARG A 156 2.46 19.16 13.72
C ARG A 156 1.60 18.30 12.79
N PRO A 157 1.37 17.03 13.15
CA PRO A 157 0.50 16.16 12.38
C PRO A 157 -0.96 16.61 12.59
N ASP A 158 -1.75 16.59 11.51
CA ASP A 158 -3.20 16.72 11.59
C ASP A 158 -3.78 15.41 12.15
N ARG A 159 -3.98 15.36 13.44
CA ARG A 159 -4.53 14.22 14.20
C ARG A 159 -5.45 14.77 15.28
N ARG A 160 -6.46 13.99 15.60
CA ARG A 160 -7.30 14.25 16.77
C ARG A 160 -6.42 14.27 18.03
N PRO A 161 -6.76 15.09 19.04
CA PRO A 161 -6.10 15.09 20.34
C PRO A 161 -6.00 13.67 20.93
N PHE A 162 -4.91 13.40 21.65
CA PHE A 162 -4.64 12.07 22.20
C PHE A 162 -5.75 11.61 23.16
N ASP A 163 -6.22 12.49 24.01
CA ASP A 163 -7.28 12.27 25.01
C ASP A 163 -8.67 12.08 24.41
N GLU A 164 -8.89 12.49 23.16
CA GLU A 164 -10.12 12.20 22.45
C GLU A 164 -10.19 10.78 21.85
N VAL A 165 -9.06 10.10 21.74
CA VAL A 165 -8.96 8.77 21.08
C VAL A 165 -8.41 7.69 22.00
N VAL A 166 -7.88 8.07 23.17
CA VAL A 166 -7.32 7.13 24.15
C VAL A 166 -8.09 7.27 25.47
N HIS A 167 -8.74 6.21 25.86
CA HIS A 167 -9.48 6.12 27.12
C HIS A 167 -8.82 5.05 27.99
N TRP A 168 -8.59 5.37 29.27
CA TRP A 168 -7.95 4.47 30.22
C TRP A 168 -9.04 3.72 31.00
N ASP A 169 -8.91 2.39 31.06
CA ASP A 169 -9.78 1.46 31.80
C ASP A 169 -11.24 1.39 31.30
N ARG A 170 -11.82 2.48 30.85
CA ARG A 170 -13.20 2.53 30.35
C ARG A 170 -13.36 3.74 29.39
N TRP A 171 -14.42 3.69 28.61
CA TRP A 171 -14.79 4.77 27.67
C TRP A 171 -15.13 6.05 28.40
#